data_f34cd42ce2d34b9102eaae9ae53c882b
#
_entry.id   f34cd42ce2d34b9102eaae9ae53c882b
#
_cell.length_a   1.000
_cell.length_b   1.000
_cell.length_c   1.000
_cell.angle_alpha   90.00
_cell.angle_beta   90.00
_cell.angle_gamma   90.00
#
_symmetry.space_group_name_H-M   'P 1'
#
loop_
_entity.id
_entity.type
_entity.pdbx_description
1 polymer ?
#
loop_
_entity_poly.entity_id
_entity_poly.type
_entity_poly.pdbx_seq_one_letter_code
_entity_poly.pdbx_strand_id
1 'polypeptide(L)'
;MNPRARRQDIRSAFDRAAAHYDEAAHIQREICARLSAFALGLDLQPPLDIDAAVLDAGCGTGFGFAELDRLCPRAARIALDLAPSMLKQAGRRHALAREMTSPAQATEAAQAVEAAACAGITRSRDAGKASGLLAVCGDLEHLPLASASLALIWSSLAIQWCDPGRALAECARVLAPGGVALVATLGPRTLWELREAFALIDGARHTIDFHPAPGWMRAAQSAALTPVAHETIELHACASDLRGLLQDIKRIGAATVDGGRRRQPLGRAAWNRLQACYERHRRPDGRLPATYDVILLALRKPAPSAHAR
;
A
#
# COMPACT_ATOMS: atom_id res chain seq x y z
N MET A 1 12.00 9.78 16.75
CA MET A 1 12.94 9.55 15.61
C MET A 1 12.67 10.62 14.55
N ASN A 2 13.73 11.10 13.86
CA ASN A 2 13.59 12.08 12.79
C ASN A 2 12.76 11.47 11.62
N PRO A 3 11.70 12.13 11.12
CA PRO A 3 10.86 11.61 10.03
C PRO A 3 11.65 11.21 8.75
N ARG A 4 12.73 11.96 8.46
CA ARG A 4 13.62 11.63 7.32
C ARG A 4 14.37 10.30 7.53
N ALA A 5 14.88 10.06 8.74
CA ALA A 5 15.58 8.81 9.07
C ALA A 5 14.62 7.61 8.98
N ARG A 6 13.39 7.76 9.48
CA ARG A 6 12.34 6.74 9.38
C ARG A 6 12.06 6.36 7.91
N ARG A 7 11.86 7.35 7.04
CA ARG A 7 11.62 7.11 5.61
C ARG A 7 12.80 6.40 4.93
N GLN A 8 14.03 6.79 5.30
CA GLN A 8 15.24 6.14 4.78
C GLN A 8 15.29 4.65 5.18
N ASP A 9 14.93 4.33 6.42
CA ASP A 9 14.91 2.94 6.92
C ASP A 9 13.83 2.11 6.19
N ILE A 10 12.62 2.67 6.01
CA ILE A 10 11.53 2.04 5.25
C ILE A 10 11.97 1.81 3.81
N ARG A 11 12.46 2.85 3.12
CA ARG A 11 12.96 2.73 1.74
C ARG A 11 14.00 1.62 1.61
N SER A 12 15.01 1.64 2.50
CA SER A 12 16.09 0.66 2.47
C SER A 12 15.61 -0.77 2.72
N ALA A 13 14.58 -0.96 3.55
CA ALA A 13 13.97 -2.27 3.80
C ALA A 13 13.27 -2.81 2.55
N PHE A 14 12.46 -1.99 1.90
CA PHE A 14 11.75 -2.37 0.68
C PHE A 14 12.69 -2.53 -0.53
N ASP A 15 13.72 -1.69 -0.67
CA ASP A 15 14.75 -1.86 -1.71
C ASP A 15 15.45 -3.23 -1.60
N ARG A 16 15.78 -3.66 -0.37
CA ARG A 16 16.38 -4.99 -0.14
C ARG A 16 15.40 -6.15 -0.37
N ALA A 17 14.11 -5.93 -0.07
CA ALA A 17 13.09 -6.96 -0.22
C ALA A 17 12.67 -7.18 -1.68
N ALA A 18 12.78 -6.17 -2.55
CA ALA A 18 12.17 -6.12 -3.87
C ALA A 18 12.44 -7.36 -4.75
N ALA A 19 13.64 -7.96 -4.66
CA ALA A 19 14.02 -9.12 -5.48
C ALA A 19 13.23 -10.40 -5.14
N HIS A 20 12.82 -10.56 -3.87
CA HIS A 20 12.16 -11.76 -3.34
C HIS A 20 10.78 -11.47 -2.76
N TYR A 21 10.30 -10.24 -2.91
CA TYR A 21 9.03 -9.77 -2.35
C TYR A 21 7.85 -10.64 -2.78
N ASP A 22 7.79 -10.95 -4.07
CA ASP A 22 6.69 -11.67 -4.69
C ASP A 22 6.55 -13.13 -4.20
N GLU A 23 7.65 -13.73 -3.73
CA GLU A 23 7.67 -15.10 -3.21
C GLU A 23 6.90 -15.23 -1.88
N ALA A 24 6.93 -14.16 -1.05
CA ALA A 24 6.30 -14.13 0.27
C ALA A 24 5.00 -13.30 0.31
N ALA A 25 4.66 -12.57 -0.75
CA ALA A 25 3.59 -11.57 -0.76
C ALA A 25 2.19 -12.15 -1.06
N HIS A 26 1.85 -13.33 -0.53
CA HIS A 26 0.54 -13.96 -0.75
C HIS A 26 -0.61 -13.13 -0.16
N ILE A 27 -0.45 -12.66 1.08
CA ILE A 27 -1.44 -11.83 1.77
C ILE A 27 -1.60 -10.49 1.06
N GLN A 28 -0.50 -9.89 0.58
CA GLN A 28 -0.54 -8.62 -0.14
C GLN A 28 -1.35 -8.73 -1.43
N ARG A 29 -1.22 -9.84 -2.16
CA ARG A 29 -2.05 -10.12 -3.35
C ARG A 29 -3.51 -10.30 -2.99
N GLU A 30 -3.80 -11.06 -1.93
CA GLU A 30 -5.16 -11.26 -1.47
C GLU A 30 -5.80 -9.92 -1.05
N ILE A 31 -5.07 -9.06 -0.32
CA ILE A 31 -5.57 -7.76 0.09
C ILE A 31 -5.83 -6.85 -1.13
N CYS A 32 -4.98 -6.87 -2.17
CA CYS A 32 -5.26 -6.17 -3.43
C CYS A 32 -6.58 -6.66 -4.05
N ALA A 33 -6.81 -7.97 -4.14
CA ALA A 33 -8.03 -8.53 -4.67
C ALA A 33 -9.27 -8.18 -3.81
N ARG A 34 -9.14 -8.17 -2.47
CA ARG A 34 -10.20 -7.75 -1.55
C ARG A 34 -10.56 -6.27 -1.72
N LEU A 35 -9.55 -5.40 -1.87
CA LEU A 35 -9.78 -3.98 -2.13
C LEU A 35 -10.50 -3.76 -3.47
N SER A 36 -10.16 -4.53 -4.50
CA SER A 36 -10.86 -4.50 -5.80
C SER A 36 -12.31 -4.96 -5.67
N ALA A 37 -12.55 -6.09 -5.00
CA ALA A 37 -13.90 -6.59 -4.76
C ALA A 37 -14.74 -5.60 -3.94
N PHE A 38 -14.17 -4.99 -2.91
CA PHE A 38 -14.79 -3.93 -2.13
C PHE A 38 -15.18 -2.75 -3.03
N ALA A 39 -14.26 -2.26 -3.88
CA ALA A 39 -14.52 -1.14 -4.78
C ALA A 39 -15.63 -1.43 -5.80
N LEU A 40 -15.65 -2.65 -6.36
CA LEU A 40 -16.68 -3.09 -7.32
C LEU A 40 -18.06 -3.25 -6.66
N GLY A 41 -18.12 -3.53 -5.36
CA GLY A 41 -19.36 -3.58 -4.59
C GLY A 41 -19.95 -2.21 -4.25
N LEU A 42 -19.21 -1.12 -4.50
CA LEU A 42 -19.67 0.24 -4.22
C LEU A 42 -20.27 0.88 -5.47
N ASP A 43 -21.41 1.56 -5.29
CA ASP A 43 -21.97 2.45 -6.32
C ASP A 43 -21.20 3.79 -6.31
N LEU A 44 -20.05 3.80 -6.97
CA LEU A 44 -19.21 4.99 -7.12
C LEU A 44 -19.76 5.87 -8.25
N GLN A 45 -20.65 6.80 -7.90
CA GLN A 45 -21.25 7.76 -8.84
C GLN A 45 -20.59 9.14 -8.71
N PRO A 46 -20.20 9.82 -9.81
CA PRO A 46 -20.19 9.28 -11.19
C PRO A 46 -19.19 8.14 -11.33
N PRO A 47 -19.35 7.26 -12.33
CA PRO A 47 -18.33 6.27 -12.65
C PRO A 47 -16.98 6.94 -12.79
N LEU A 48 -15.92 6.28 -12.36
CA LEU A 48 -14.56 6.82 -12.46
C LEU A 48 -14.30 7.21 -13.91
N ASP A 49 -14.09 8.51 -14.17
CA ASP A 49 -13.95 9.04 -15.53
C ASP A 49 -12.68 8.45 -16.16
N ILE A 50 -12.84 8.01 -17.38
CA ILE A 50 -11.99 7.01 -18.01
C ILE A 50 -10.72 7.64 -18.61
N ASP A 51 -10.76 8.94 -18.89
CA ASP A 51 -9.65 9.66 -19.52
C ASP A 51 -8.75 10.37 -18.47
N ALA A 52 -9.06 10.23 -17.18
CA ALA A 52 -8.30 10.83 -16.10
C ALA A 52 -7.16 9.90 -15.62
N ALA A 53 -6.11 10.48 -15.06
CA ALA A 53 -5.01 9.72 -14.50
C ALA A 53 -5.40 9.03 -13.18
N VAL A 54 -4.89 7.82 -12.97
CA VAL A 54 -5.01 7.04 -11.73
C VAL A 54 -3.64 6.79 -11.11
N LEU A 55 -3.57 6.83 -9.79
CA LEU A 55 -2.34 6.62 -9.03
C LEU A 55 -2.40 5.30 -8.27
N ASP A 56 -1.41 4.42 -8.47
CA ASP A 56 -1.07 3.36 -7.54
C ASP A 56 -0.03 3.89 -6.54
N ALA A 57 -0.49 4.26 -5.35
CA ALA A 57 0.28 4.93 -4.31
C ALA A 57 0.91 3.92 -3.36
N GLY A 58 2.22 3.73 -3.48
CA GLY A 58 2.97 2.64 -2.85
C GLY A 58 2.78 1.35 -3.63
N CYS A 59 3.02 1.39 -4.94
CA CYS A 59 2.71 0.30 -5.87
C CYS A 59 3.50 -1.00 -5.61
N GLY A 60 4.58 -0.95 -4.84
CA GLY A 60 5.45 -2.08 -4.61
C GLY A 60 5.93 -2.69 -5.93
N THR A 61 5.73 -3.99 -6.11
CA THR A 61 6.05 -4.72 -7.34
C THR A 61 4.92 -4.70 -8.38
N GLY A 62 3.85 -3.90 -8.16
CA GLY A 62 2.77 -3.68 -9.14
C GLY A 62 1.61 -4.67 -9.07
N PHE A 63 1.28 -5.23 -7.91
CA PHE A 63 0.10 -6.10 -7.77
C PHE A 63 -1.22 -5.38 -8.05
N GLY A 64 -1.29 -4.08 -7.77
CA GLY A 64 -2.47 -3.26 -8.02
C GLY A 64 -2.80 -3.05 -9.51
N PHE A 65 -1.85 -3.27 -10.42
CA PHE A 65 -2.05 -2.95 -11.84
C PHE A 65 -3.19 -3.74 -12.48
N ALA A 66 -3.27 -5.05 -12.24
CA ALA A 66 -4.33 -5.87 -12.79
C ALA A 66 -5.73 -5.48 -12.24
N GLU A 67 -5.77 -5.02 -10.99
CA GLU A 67 -7.01 -4.55 -10.37
C GLU A 67 -7.42 -3.18 -10.93
N LEU A 68 -6.46 -2.29 -11.12
CA LEU A 68 -6.70 -1.00 -11.78
C LEU A 68 -7.11 -1.15 -13.24
N ASP A 69 -6.62 -2.20 -13.94
CA ASP A 69 -7.08 -2.52 -15.30
C ASP A 69 -8.56 -2.89 -15.35
N ARG A 70 -9.07 -3.54 -14.31
CA ARG A 70 -10.49 -3.89 -14.19
C ARG A 70 -11.36 -2.69 -13.83
N LEU A 71 -10.85 -1.83 -12.91
CA LEU A 71 -11.60 -0.68 -12.41
C LEU A 71 -11.61 0.49 -13.40
N CYS A 72 -10.48 0.75 -14.06
CA CYS A 72 -10.25 1.89 -14.93
C CYS A 72 -9.44 1.48 -16.18
N PRO A 73 -10.01 0.68 -17.11
CA PRO A 73 -9.26 0.05 -18.19
C PRO A 73 -8.62 1.03 -19.19
N ARG A 74 -9.15 2.26 -19.29
CA ARG A 74 -8.63 3.30 -20.20
C ARG A 74 -7.79 4.38 -19.50
N ALA A 75 -7.74 4.38 -18.16
CA ALA A 75 -7.05 5.41 -17.42
C ALA A 75 -5.53 5.33 -17.60
N ALA A 76 -4.90 6.51 -17.69
CA ALA A 76 -3.45 6.64 -17.61
C ALA A 76 -2.96 6.30 -16.20
N ARG A 77 -1.90 5.49 -16.07
CA ARG A 77 -1.42 4.99 -14.78
C ARG A 77 -0.15 5.67 -14.33
N ILE A 78 -0.17 6.07 -13.08
CA ILE A 78 1.00 6.53 -12.35
C ILE A 78 1.28 5.49 -11.26
N ALA A 79 2.48 4.92 -11.24
CA ALA A 79 2.98 4.05 -10.19
C ALA A 79 3.95 4.84 -9.33
N LEU A 80 3.62 5.01 -8.05
CA LEU A 80 4.50 5.70 -7.10
C LEU A 80 4.94 4.74 -5.99
N ASP A 81 6.24 4.73 -5.72
CA ASP A 81 6.80 4.03 -4.56
C ASP A 81 8.01 4.80 -4.00
N LEU A 82 8.26 4.64 -2.70
CA LEU A 82 9.41 5.23 -2.03
C LEU A 82 10.72 4.52 -2.42
N ALA A 83 10.64 3.20 -2.76
CA ALA A 83 11.77 2.33 -3.06
C ALA A 83 11.96 2.15 -4.58
N PRO A 84 13.04 2.67 -5.18
CA PRO A 84 13.32 2.52 -6.61
C PRO A 84 13.38 1.08 -7.09
N SER A 85 13.85 0.15 -6.25
CA SER A 85 13.90 -1.27 -6.60
C SER A 85 12.52 -1.89 -6.77
N MET A 86 11.51 -1.42 -6.03
CA MET A 86 10.11 -1.81 -6.20
C MET A 86 9.58 -1.32 -7.55
N LEU A 87 9.79 -0.05 -7.89
CA LEU A 87 9.39 0.51 -9.19
C LEU A 87 10.01 -0.22 -10.38
N LYS A 88 11.26 -0.68 -10.24
CA LYS A 88 11.91 -1.49 -11.27
C LYS A 88 11.19 -2.83 -11.48
N GLN A 89 10.76 -3.50 -10.42
CA GLN A 89 9.98 -4.74 -10.53
C GLN A 89 8.58 -4.47 -11.10
N ALA A 90 7.91 -3.41 -10.65
CA ALA A 90 6.62 -2.98 -11.18
C ALA A 90 6.67 -2.71 -12.69
N GLY A 91 7.71 -2.00 -13.17
CA GLY A 91 7.93 -1.74 -14.58
C GLY A 91 8.10 -3.03 -15.40
N ARG A 92 8.85 -4.01 -14.89
CA ARG A 92 9.02 -5.33 -15.52
C ARG A 92 7.68 -6.09 -15.60
N ARG A 93 6.92 -6.11 -14.51
CA ARG A 93 5.58 -6.73 -14.47
C ARG A 93 4.65 -6.11 -15.51
N HIS A 94 4.64 -4.79 -15.59
CA HIS A 94 3.80 -4.06 -16.54
C HIS A 94 4.21 -4.36 -17.99
N ALA A 95 5.50 -4.39 -18.32
CA ALA A 95 5.99 -4.73 -19.63
C ALA A 95 5.57 -6.14 -20.07
N LEU A 96 5.75 -7.15 -19.21
CA LEU A 96 5.33 -8.53 -19.45
C LEU A 96 3.82 -8.65 -19.68
N ALA A 97 2.99 -7.95 -18.89
CA ALA A 97 1.54 -7.96 -19.07
C ALA A 97 1.13 -7.39 -20.44
N ARG A 98 1.83 -6.37 -20.93
CA ARG A 98 1.52 -5.73 -22.24
C ARG A 98 1.98 -6.53 -23.45
N GLU A 99 3.06 -7.29 -23.35
CA GLU A 99 3.46 -8.22 -24.41
C GLU A 99 2.36 -9.26 -24.70
N MET A 100 1.49 -9.52 -23.72
CA MET A 100 0.35 -10.43 -23.83
C MET A 100 -0.95 -9.76 -24.33
N THR A 101 -0.99 -8.42 -24.44
CA THR A 101 -2.18 -7.63 -24.84
C THR A 101 -1.83 -6.65 -25.98
N SER A 102 -2.76 -6.40 -26.92
CA SER A 102 -2.54 -5.67 -28.19
C SER A 102 -2.18 -4.17 -28.03
N PRO A 103 -1.44 -3.57 -28.99
CA PRO A 103 -0.77 -2.26 -28.86
C PRO A 103 -1.62 -1.00 -29.08
N ALA A 104 -2.92 -1.08 -29.35
CA ALA A 104 -3.70 0.07 -29.88
C ALA A 104 -4.06 1.20 -28.87
N GLN A 105 -3.83 1.04 -27.59
CA GLN A 105 -4.34 1.98 -26.55
C GLN A 105 -3.28 2.91 -25.90
N ALA A 106 -2.07 2.96 -26.45
CA ALA A 106 -0.92 3.57 -25.76
C ALA A 106 -0.79 5.10 -25.88
N THR A 107 -1.43 5.72 -26.87
CA THR A 107 -1.12 7.13 -27.25
C THR A 107 -1.89 8.16 -26.39
N GLU A 108 -3.14 7.92 -26.08
CA GLU A 108 -3.98 8.83 -25.28
C GLU A 108 -3.59 8.87 -23.80
N ALA A 109 -3.22 7.70 -23.25
CA ALA A 109 -2.75 7.57 -21.87
C ALA A 109 -1.48 8.40 -21.57
N ALA A 110 -0.60 8.58 -22.57
CA ALA A 110 0.64 9.35 -22.40
C ALA A 110 0.38 10.85 -22.16
N GLN A 111 -0.64 11.42 -22.79
CA GLN A 111 -1.00 12.84 -22.64
C GLN A 111 -1.61 13.15 -21.27
N ALA A 112 -2.48 12.25 -20.76
CA ALA A 112 -3.08 12.41 -19.43
C ALA A 112 -2.03 12.30 -18.29
N VAL A 113 -1.02 11.44 -18.46
CA VAL A 113 0.10 11.32 -17.52
C VAL A 113 0.96 12.58 -17.50
N GLU A 114 1.18 13.20 -18.67
CA GLU A 114 1.97 14.43 -18.78
C GLU A 114 1.26 15.63 -18.11
N ALA A 115 -0.05 15.69 -18.20
CA ALA A 115 -0.87 16.71 -17.54
C ALA A 115 -0.89 16.56 -16.00
N ALA A 116 -0.84 15.32 -15.48
CA ALA A 116 -0.84 15.04 -14.03
C ALA A 116 0.53 15.29 -13.37
N ALA A 117 1.62 15.27 -14.12
CA ALA A 117 2.97 15.41 -13.60
C ALA A 117 3.35 16.88 -13.36
N CYS A 118 3.88 17.20 -12.18
CA CYS A 118 4.54 18.50 -11.93
C CYS A 118 5.94 18.54 -12.56
N ALA A 119 6.39 19.72 -12.96
CA ALA A 119 7.76 19.95 -13.39
C ALA A 119 8.75 19.58 -12.26
N GLY A 120 9.65 18.63 -12.51
CA GLY A 120 10.64 18.17 -11.52
C GLY A 120 10.65 16.66 -11.23
N ILE A 121 9.79 15.88 -11.86
CA ILE A 121 9.77 14.42 -11.71
C ILE A 121 11.00 13.80 -12.38
N THR A 122 11.77 13.06 -11.58
CA THR A 122 12.84 12.20 -12.11
C THR A 122 12.21 10.96 -12.74
N ARG A 123 12.03 10.96 -14.05
CA ARG A 123 11.58 9.78 -14.80
C ARG A 123 12.60 8.65 -14.65
N SER A 124 12.17 7.47 -14.27
CA SER A 124 13.01 6.28 -14.43
C SER A 124 13.28 6.09 -15.92
N ARG A 125 14.56 6.18 -16.34
CA ARG A 125 14.97 6.07 -17.75
C ARG A 125 14.65 4.71 -18.38
N ASP A 126 14.38 3.71 -17.56
CA ASP A 126 14.12 2.31 -17.98
C ASP A 126 12.63 1.99 -18.18
N ALA A 127 11.70 2.88 -17.78
CA ALA A 127 10.28 2.75 -18.11
C ALA A 127 10.08 3.21 -19.56
N GLY A 128 9.99 2.27 -20.48
CA GLY A 128 9.93 2.51 -21.92
C GLY A 128 8.83 3.50 -22.33
N LYS A 129 9.17 4.40 -23.25
CA LYS A 129 8.35 5.50 -23.78
C LYS A 129 6.99 5.09 -24.41
N ALA A 130 6.68 3.79 -24.45
CA ALA A 130 5.51 3.25 -25.15
C ALA A 130 4.45 2.63 -24.22
N SER A 131 4.59 2.73 -22.86
CA SER A 131 3.84 1.84 -21.97
C SER A 131 2.61 2.42 -21.29
N GLY A 132 2.31 3.71 -21.38
CA GLY A 132 1.17 4.29 -20.63
C GLY A 132 1.28 4.19 -19.10
N LEU A 133 2.45 3.79 -18.57
CA LEU A 133 2.77 3.76 -17.15
C LEU A 133 3.86 4.79 -16.85
N LEU A 134 3.57 5.72 -15.94
CA LEU A 134 4.57 6.63 -15.37
C LEU A 134 5.04 6.10 -14.02
N ALA A 135 6.30 5.70 -13.91
CA ALA A 135 6.91 5.31 -12.65
C ALA A 135 7.56 6.52 -11.96
N VAL A 136 7.16 6.80 -10.73
CA VAL A 136 7.57 7.95 -9.93
C VAL A 136 8.14 7.48 -8.60
N CYS A 137 9.42 7.78 -8.31
CA CYS A 137 9.98 7.59 -6.98
C CYS A 137 9.56 8.77 -6.10
N GLY A 138 8.72 8.52 -5.08
CA GLY A 138 8.14 9.59 -4.28
C GLY A 138 7.58 9.10 -2.94
N ASP A 139 7.23 10.08 -2.12
CA ASP A 139 6.68 9.91 -0.78
C ASP A 139 5.19 10.23 -0.78
N LEU A 140 4.36 9.35 -0.20
CA LEU A 140 2.92 9.56 -0.08
C LEU A 140 2.55 10.78 0.77
N GLU A 141 3.42 11.20 1.68
CA GLU A 141 3.21 12.41 2.48
C GLU A 141 3.58 13.70 1.74
N HIS A 142 4.16 13.60 0.52
CA HIS A 142 4.57 14.73 -0.33
C HIS A 142 4.53 14.28 -1.80
N LEU A 143 3.33 14.12 -2.34
CA LEU A 143 3.14 13.62 -3.69
C LEU A 143 3.66 14.62 -4.74
N PRO A 144 4.59 14.22 -5.62
CA PRO A 144 5.11 15.10 -6.68
C PRO A 144 4.13 15.16 -7.87
N LEU A 145 2.86 15.44 -7.59
CA LEU A 145 1.76 15.52 -8.55
C LEU A 145 1.01 16.81 -8.42
N ALA A 146 0.42 17.29 -9.50
CA ALA A 146 -0.39 18.51 -9.51
C ALA A 146 -1.66 18.34 -8.66
N SER A 147 -2.16 19.44 -8.10
CA SER A 147 -3.44 19.46 -7.41
C SER A 147 -4.58 19.16 -8.38
N ALA A 148 -5.59 18.42 -7.93
CA ALA A 148 -6.79 18.11 -8.70
C ALA A 148 -6.51 17.41 -10.05
N SER A 149 -5.48 16.55 -10.12
CA SER A 149 -5.02 15.90 -11.36
C SER A 149 -5.40 14.42 -11.46
N LEU A 150 -5.95 13.82 -10.40
CA LEU A 150 -6.26 12.39 -10.35
C LEU A 150 -7.75 12.13 -10.16
N ALA A 151 -8.30 11.17 -10.88
CA ALA A 151 -9.66 10.65 -10.63
C ALA A 151 -9.66 9.58 -9.54
N LEU A 152 -8.61 8.77 -9.46
CA LEU A 152 -8.52 7.67 -8.51
C LEU A 152 -7.12 7.60 -7.90
N ILE A 153 -7.08 7.37 -6.59
CA ILE A 153 -5.91 6.88 -5.86
C ILE A 153 -6.23 5.49 -5.37
N TRP A 154 -5.35 4.56 -5.70
CA TRP A 154 -5.31 3.21 -5.15
C TRP A 154 -4.10 3.11 -4.22
N SER A 155 -4.29 2.60 -3.01
CA SER A 155 -3.17 2.33 -2.09
C SER A 155 -3.43 1.04 -1.33
N SER A 156 -2.63 0.02 -1.60
CA SER A 156 -2.73 -1.26 -0.91
C SER A 156 -1.49 -1.50 -0.06
N LEU A 157 -1.66 -1.51 1.26
CA LEU A 157 -0.61 -1.79 2.27
C LEU A 157 0.62 -0.85 2.18
N ALA A 158 0.40 0.42 1.85
CA ALA A 158 1.45 1.43 1.84
C ALA A 158 1.22 2.53 2.89
N ILE A 159 0.00 3.01 3.02
CA ILE A 159 -0.32 4.20 3.83
C ILE A 159 -0.08 4.00 5.34
N GLN A 160 -0.06 2.75 5.85
CA GLN A 160 0.28 2.47 7.26
C GLN A 160 1.69 2.90 7.67
N TRP A 161 2.56 3.18 6.71
CA TRP A 161 3.91 3.68 6.93
C TRP A 161 3.97 5.21 7.09
N CYS A 162 2.87 5.88 6.82
CA CYS A 162 2.74 7.33 6.78
C CYS A 162 2.06 7.89 8.03
N ASP A 163 2.20 9.20 8.24
CA ASP A 163 1.29 9.96 9.09
C ASP A 163 -0.08 10.06 8.39
N PRO A 164 -1.18 9.60 9.03
CA PRO A 164 -2.50 9.60 8.41
C PRO A 164 -2.97 10.97 7.92
N GLY A 165 -2.72 12.01 8.72
CA GLY A 165 -3.15 13.37 8.39
C GLY A 165 -2.43 13.91 7.16
N ARG A 166 -1.11 13.72 7.09
CA ARG A 166 -0.30 14.19 5.95
C ARG A 166 -0.61 13.42 4.68
N ALA A 167 -0.66 12.08 4.76
CA ALA A 167 -0.94 11.25 3.59
C ALA A 167 -2.33 11.54 3.01
N LEU A 168 -3.36 11.67 3.86
CA LEU A 168 -4.72 11.96 3.39
C LEU A 168 -4.89 13.40 2.93
N ALA A 169 -4.15 14.37 3.48
CA ALA A 169 -4.11 15.73 2.96
C ALA A 169 -3.52 15.79 1.54
N GLU A 170 -2.46 15.03 1.27
CA GLU A 170 -1.90 14.91 -0.08
C GLU A 170 -2.85 14.18 -1.03
N CYS A 171 -3.52 13.11 -0.58
CA CYS A 171 -4.58 12.47 -1.36
C CYS A 171 -5.69 13.47 -1.73
N ALA A 172 -6.18 14.25 -0.77
CA ALA A 172 -7.18 15.28 -1.01
C ALA A 172 -6.70 16.37 -1.97
N ARG A 173 -5.44 16.76 -1.88
CA ARG A 173 -4.85 17.79 -2.75
C ARG A 173 -4.82 17.32 -4.21
N VAL A 174 -4.32 16.11 -4.47
CA VAL A 174 -4.11 15.62 -5.85
C VAL A 174 -5.37 15.07 -6.50
N LEU A 175 -6.35 14.58 -5.72
CA LEU A 175 -7.64 14.17 -6.26
C LEU A 175 -8.38 15.35 -6.89
N ALA A 176 -8.96 15.13 -8.07
CA ALA A 176 -9.93 16.02 -8.67
C ALA A 176 -11.22 16.06 -7.83
N PRO A 177 -12.04 17.12 -7.92
CA PRO A 177 -13.36 17.11 -7.34
C PRO A 177 -14.18 15.89 -7.80
N GLY A 178 -14.80 15.17 -6.88
CA GLY A 178 -15.50 13.91 -7.15
C GLY A 178 -14.59 12.68 -7.19
N GLY A 179 -13.27 12.85 -7.26
CA GLY A 179 -12.30 11.77 -7.27
C GLY A 179 -12.29 10.93 -5.99
N VAL A 180 -11.82 9.71 -6.07
CA VAL A 180 -11.92 8.69 -5.01
C VAL A 180 -10.54 8.17 -4.62
N ALA A 181 -10.31 7.96 -3.32
CA ALA A 181 -9.20 7.16 -2.81
C ALA A 181 -9.73 5.81 -2.30
N LEU A 182 -9.21 4.72 -2.86
CA LEU A 182 -9.41 3.34 -2.42
C LEU A 182 -8.16 2.89 -1.66
N VAL A 183 -8.33 2.58 -0.39
CA VAL A 183 -7.21 2.32 0.51
C VAL A 183 -7.41 1.01 1.25
N ALA A 184 -6.42 0.12 1.21
CA ALA A 184 -6.27 -0.99 2.13
C ALA A 184 -5.10 -0.70 3.08
N THR A 185 -5.35 -0.69 4.37
CA THR A 185 -4.36 -0.46 5.41
C THR A 185 -4.50 -1.48 6.55
N LEU A 186 -3.60 -1.42 7.53
CA LEU A 186 -3.59 -2.37 8.63
C LEU A 186 -4.08 -1.73 9.92
N GLY A 187 -4.86 -2.48 10.66
CA GLY A 187 -5.42 -2.11 11.95
C GLY A 187 -4.67 -2.70 13.15
N PRO A 188 -5.08 -2.33 14.38
CA PRO A 188 -4.35 -2.63 15.62
C PRO A 188 -4.19 -4.12 15.94
N ARG A 189 -5.06 -4.97 15.42
CA ARG A 189 -4.96 -6.43 15.64
C ARG A 189 -3.91 -7.11 14.76
N THR A 190 -3.32 -6.42 13.78
CA THR A 190 -2.27 -6.99 12.92
C THR A 190 -1.10 -7.48 13.75
N LEU A 191 -0.70 -8.76 13.54
CA LEU A 191 0.41 -9.44 14.23
C LEU A 191 0.27 -9.44 15.77
N TRP A 192 -0.96 -9.52 16.30
CA TRP A 192 -1.20 -9.50 17.74
C TRP A 192 -0.58 -10.71 18.43
N GLU A 193 -0.56 -11.88 17.80
CA GLU A 193 0.08 -13.09 18.30
C GLU A 193 1.59 -12.88 18.51
N LEU A 194 2.21 -12.20 17.58
CA LEU A 194 3.63 -11.87 17.64
C LEU A 194 3.92 -10.91 18.79
N ARG A 195 3.09 -9.86 18.96
CA ARG A 195 3.23 -8.92 20.07
C ARG A 195 3.03 -9.60 21.43
N GLU A 196 2.02 -10.45 21.55
CA GLU A 196 1.76 -11.21 22.78
C GLU A 196 2.96 -12.10 23.13
N ALA A 197 3.46 -12.88 22.17
CA ALA A 197 4.59 -13.77 22.40
C ALA A 197 5.87 -13.01 22.77
N PHE A 198 6.17 -11.88 22.12
CA PHE A 198 7.34 -11.06 22.42
C PHE A 198 7.22 -10.30 23.75
N ALA A 199 6.03 -9.90 24.19
CA ALA A 199 5.82 -9.24 25.47
C ALA A 199 6.28 -10.11 26.67
N LEU A 200 6.32 -11.44 26.50
CA LEU A 200 6.83 -12.39 27.48
C LEU A 200 8.35 -12.59 27.43
N ILE A 201 9.02 -12.00 26.43
CA ILE A 201 10.46 -12.18 26.18
C ILE A 201 11.25 -10.91 26.52
N ASP A 202 10.78 -9.77 26.06
CA ASP A 202 11.42 -8.48 26.28
C ASP A 202 10.43 -7.31 26.16
N GLY A 203 10.89 -6.09 26.52
CA GLY A 203 10.10 -4.87 26.37
C GLY A 203 10.32 -4.12 25.04
N ALA A 204 10.98 -4.76 24.05
CA ALA A 204 11.24 -4.12 22.77
C ALA A 204 10.00 -4.10 21.87
N ARG A 205 9.95 -3.12 20.96
CA ARG A 205 8.89 -3.09 19.93
C ARG A 205 9.27 -4.03 18.78
N HIS A 206 8.30 -4.83 18.38
CA HIS A 206 8.46 -5.82 17.30
C HIS A 206 7.52 -5.55 16.11
N THR A 207 6.60 -4.59 16.24
CA THR A 207 5.69 -4.13 15.18
C THR A 207 5.59 -2.60 15.22
N ILE A 208 5.18 -1.99 14.12
CA ILE A 208 4.77 -0.58 14.11
C ILE A 208 3.42 -0.43 14.85
N ASP A 209 3.06 0.79 15.21
CA ASP A 209 1.72 1.11 15.70
C ASP A 209 0.78 1.26 14.50
N PHE A 210 -0.29 0.49 14.51
CA PHE A 210 -1.33 0.57 13.50
C PHE A 210 -2.49 1.41 13.99
N HIS A 211 -2.98 2.31 13.13
CA HIS A 211 -4.12 3.16 13.45
C HIS A 211 -5.44 2.40 13.28
N PRO A 212 -6.40 2.52 14.22
CA PRO A 212 -7.71 1.93 14.07
C PRO A 212 -8.56 2.66 13.02
N ALA A 213 -9.58 1.99 12.46
CA ALA A 213 -10.47 2.57 11.46
C ALA A 213 -11.03 3.95 11.85
N PRO A 214 -11.51 4.20 13.09
CA PRO A 214 -11.95 5.55 13.49
C PRO A 214 -10.86 6.62 13.40
N GLY A 215 -9.59 6.24 13.57
CA GLY A 215 -8.44 7.16 13.40
C GLY A 215 -8.27 7.60 11.95
N TRP A 216 -8.33 6.66 11.02
CA TRP A 216 -8.30 6.93 9.58
C TRP A 216 -9.48 7.78 9.12
N MET A 217 -10.70 7.49 9.64
CA MET A 217 -11.89 8.24 9.31
C MET A 217 -11.80 9.70 9.77
N ARG A 218 -11.32 9.96 11.00
CA ARG A 218 -11.08 11.33 11.48
C ARG A 218 -10.04 12.07 10.65
N ALA A 219 -8.94 11.40 10.30
CA ALA A 219 -7.91 12.00 9.44
C ALA A 219 -8.45 12.33 8.04
N ALA A 220 -9.32 11.47 7.46
CA ALA A 220 -9.97 11.73 6.19
C ALA A 220 -10.89 12.98 6.26
N GLN A 221 -11.72 13.07 7.29
CA GLN A 221 -12.59 14.23 7.50
C GLN A 221 -11.78 15.52 7.68
N SER A 222 -10.68 15.47 8.45
CA SER A 222 -9.77 16.62 8.62
C SER A 222 -9.09 17.05 7.32
N ALA A 223 -8.89 16.12 6.38
CA ALA A 223 -8.38 16.38 5.04
C ALA A 223 -9.48 16.77 4.02
N ALA A 224 -10.71 17.03 4.48
CA ALA A 224 -11.87 17.30 3.63
C ALA A 224 -12.19 16.17 2.63
N LEU A 225 -11.90 14.93 2.99
CA LEU A 225 -12.36 13.74 2.30
C LEU A 225 -13.58 13.17 3.00
N THR A 226 -14.61 12.84 2.23
CA THR A 226 -15.84 12.22 2.74
C THR A 226 -15.68 10.70 2.68
N PRO A 227 -15.80 10.00 3.82
CA PRO A 227 -15.87 8.56 3.83
C PRO A 227 -17.13 8.07 3.10
N VAL A 228 -16.96 7.23 2.07
CA VAL A 228 -18.06 6.62 1.32
C VAL A 228 -18.44 5.28 1.94
N ALA A 229 -17.44 4.46 2.22
CA ALA A 229 -17.60 3.16 2.85
C ALA A 229 -16.31 2.76 3.57
N HIS A 230 -16.43 1.85 4.52
CA HIS A 230 -15.29 1.15 5.11
C HIS A 230 -15.69 -0.28 5.51
N GLU A 231 -14.71 -1.16 5.50
CA GLU A 231 -14.86 -2.54 5.96
C GLU A 231 -13.60 -2.94 6.73
N THR A 232 -13.75 -3.82 7.71
CA THR A 232 -12.62 -4.45 8.39
C THR A 232 -12.72 -5.95 8.23
N ILE A 233 -11.67 -6.55 7.70
CA ILE A 233 -11.57 -8.00 7.48
C ILE A 233 -10.33 -8.56 8.16
N GLU A 234 -10.41 -9.80 8.60
CA GLU A 234 -9.28 -10.50 9.20
C GLU A 234 -8.75 -11.56 8.22
N LEU A 235 -7.47 -11.49 7.89
CA LEU A 235 -6.77 -12.46 7.06
C LEU A 235 -5.60 -13.07 7.85
N HIS A 236 -5.17 -14.28 7.48
CA HIS A 236 -4.08 -14.96 8.16
C HIS A 236 -3.02 -15.43 7.16
N ALA A 237 -1.78 -14.97 7.36
CA ALA A 237 -0.63 -15.70 6.84
C ALA A 237 -0.34 -16.88 7.78
N CYS A 238 -0.06 -18.07 7.23
CA CYS A 238 0.17 -19.25 8.02
C CYS A 238 1.46 -19.96 7.59
N ALA A 239 2.29 -20.35 8.55
CA ALA A 239 3.50 -21.11 8.33
C ALA A 239 3.51 -22.39 9.17
N SER A 240 4.37 -23.37 8.81
CA SER A 240 4.54 -24.62 9.59
C SER A 240 5.20 -24.37 10.94
N ASP A 241 6.06 -23.36 11.01
CA ASP A 241 6.82 -23.01 12.20
C ASP A 241 7.06 -21.50 12.31
N LEU A 242 7.45 -21.04 13.49
CA LEU A 242 7.67 -19.62 13.79
C LEU A 242 8.84 -19.03 12.99
N ARG A 243 9.86 -19.81 12.68
CA ARG A 243 11.03 -19.32 11.91
C ARG A 243 10.62 -18.96 10.49
N GLY A 244 9.86 -19.81 9.82
CA GLY A 244 9.30 -19.59 8.50
C GLY A 244 8.41 -18.35 8.50
N LEU A 245 7.50 -18.23 9.48
CA LEU A 245 6.60 -17.09 9.63
C LEU A 245 7.36 -15.75 9.73
N LEU A 246 8.39 -15.69 10.59
CA LEU A 246 9.22 -14.50 10.75
C LEU A 246 10.07 -14.19 9.52
N GLN A 247 10.50 -15.23 8.77
CA GLN A 247 11.22 -15.04 7.51
C GLN A 247 10.31 -14.41 6.45
N ASP A 248 9.06 -14.85 6.33
CA ASP A 248 8.11 -14.31 5.38
C ASP A 248 7.77 -12.84 5.69
N ILE A 249 7.52 -12.50 6.97
CA ILE A 249 7.34 -11.12 7.40
C ILE A 249 8.56 -10.25 7.05
N LYS A 250 9.76 -10.80 7.19
CA LYS A 250 11.00 -10.09 6.82
C LYS A 250 11.15 -9.91 5.30
N ARG A 251 10.79 -10.94 4.52
CA ARG A 251 10.88 -10.94 3.04
C ARG A 251 10.01 -9.87 2.40
N ILE A 252 8.83 -9.59 2.98
CA ILE A 252 7.95 -8.50 2.50
C ILE A 252 8.38 -7.12 2.98
N GLY A 253 9.57 -6.94 3.58
CA GLY A 253 10.07 -5.65 4.04
C GLY A 253 9.41 -5.13 5.33
N ALA A 254 8.45 -5.85 5.91
CA ALA A 254 7.66 -5.40 7.08
C ALA A 254 8.42 -5.49 8.42
N ALA A 255 9.72 -5.82 8.40
CA ALA A 255 10.55 -5.92 9.60
C ALA A 255 11.05 -4.56 10.14
N THR A 256 10.68 -3.44 9.50
CA THR A 256 11.08 -2.11 9.94
C THR A 256 10.18 -1.63 11.08
N VAL A 257 10.76 -1.40 12.24
CA VAL A 257 10.07 -0.92 13.45
C VAL A 257 10.71 0.38 13.90
N ASP A 258 9.90 1.40 14.14
CA ASP A 258 10.35 2.69 14.65
C ASP A 258 10.74 2.61 16.12
N GLY A 259 11.94 3.04 16.48
CA GLY A 259 12.39 3.21 17.86
C GLY A 259 12.21 1.98 18.76
N GLY A 260 13.08 1.73 19.67
CA GLY A 260 12.94 0.60 20.60
C GLY A 260 13.15 -0.80 20.01
N ARG A 261 13.53 -0.91 18.74
CA ARG A 261 13.85 -2.20 18.12
C ARG A 261 15.01 -2.88 18.86
N ARG A 262 14.86 -4.16 19.15
CA ARG A 262 15.96 -5.00 19.63
C ARG A 262 17.10 -5.04 18.60
N ARG A 263 18.30 -4.62 19.01
CA ARG A 263 19.51 -4.60 18.16
C ARG A 263 20.31 -5.90 18.22
N GLN A 264 20.14 -6.67 19.31
CA GLN A 264 20.87 -7.93 19.52
C GLN A 264 20.00 -9.14 19.12
N PRO A 265 20.59 -10.21 18.54
CA PRO A 265 19.88 -11.45 18.30
C PRO A 265 19.31 -12.05 19.59
N LEU A 266 18.22 -12.77 19.47
CA LEU A 266 17.68 -13.59 20.56
C LEU A 266 18.65 -14.71 20.89
N GLY A 267 19.07 -14.82 22.15
CA GLY A 267 19.77 -16.01 22.62
C GLY A 267 18.88 -17.26 22.56
N ARG A 268 19.51 -18.45 22.57
CA ARG A 268 18.80 -19.74 22.44
C ARG A 268 17.65 -19.89 23.43
N ALA A 269 17.85 -19.54 24.71
CA ALA A 269 16.80 -19.65 25.74
C ALA A 269 15.61 -18.73 25.48
N ALA A 270 15.85 -17.47 25.03
CA ALA A 270 14.79 -16.53 24.68
C ALA A 270 14.04 -16.99 23.41
N TRP A 271 14.74 -17.54 22.42
CA TRP A 271 14.14 -18.12 21.23
C TRP A 271 13.21 -19.30 21.55
N ASN A 272 13.67 -20.23 22.39
CA ASN A 272 12.85 -21.39 22.79
C ASN A 272 11.60 -20.94 23.55
N ARG A 273 11.70 -19.93 24.44
CA ARG A 273 10.54 -19.35 25.13
C ARG A 273 9.57 -18.69 24.15
N LEU A 274 10.08 -17.88 23.18
CA LEU A 274 9.27 -17.26 22.15
C LEU A 274 8.48 -18.30 21.35
N GLN A 275 9.17 -19.36 20.93
CA GLN A 275 8.56 -20.46 20.20
C GLN A 275 7.48 -21.15 21.01
N ALA A 276 7.74 -21.48 22.28
CA ALA A 276 6.74 -22.09 23.17
C ALA A 276 5.53 -21.18 23.42
N CYS A 277 5.75 -19.86 23.52
CA CYS A 277 4.66 -18.89 23.65
C CYS A 277 3.82 -18.82 22.38
N TYR A 278 4.44 -18.82 21.21
CA TYR A 278 3.72 -18.74 19.93
C TYR A 278 2.95 -20.03 19.60
N GLU A 279 3.39 -21.20 20.07
CA GLU A 279 2.71 -22.49 19.88
C GLU A 279 1.27 -22.50 20.39
N ARG A 280 0.92 -21.64 21.34
CA ARG A 280 -0.45 -21.49 21.85
C ARG A 280 -1.44 -21.06 20.77
N HIS A 281 -0.96 -20.43 19.72
CA HIS A 281 -1.75 -19.94 18.59
C HIS A 281 -1.84 -20.96 17.46
N ARG A 282 -1.24 -22.14 17.60
CA ARG A 282 -1.28 -23.17 16.56
C ARG A 282 -2.73 -23.56 16.24
N ARG A 283 -3.06 -23.47 14.97
CA ARG A 283 -4.40 -23.78 14.46
C ARG A 283 -4.62 -25.31 14.39
N PRO A 284 -5.89 -25.75 14.28
CA PRO A 284 -6.21 -27.19 14.13
C PRO A 284 -5.57 -27.83 12.89
N ASP A 285 -5.28 -27.05 11.85
CA ASP A 285 -4.57 -27.49 10.64
C ASP A 285 -3.05 -27.66 10.83
N GLY A 286 -2.55 -27.48 12.06
CA GLY A 286 -1.14 -27.61 12.41
C GLY A 286 -0.27 -26.43 12.04
N ARG A 287 -0.84 -25.30 11.58
CA ARG A 287 -0.08 -24.11 11.14
C ARG A 287 -0.12 -23.00 12.19
N LEU A 288 0.93 -22.18 12.23
CA LEU A 288 1.02 -20.98 13.05
C LEU A 288 0.52 -19.77 12.25
N PRO A 289 -0.50 -19.04 12.76
CA PRO A 289 -1.04 -17.87 12.07
C PRO A 289 -0.22 -16.61 12.37
N ALA A 290 -0.26 -15.66 11.46
CA ALA A 290 -0.01 -14.24 11.70
C ALA A 290 -1.23 -13.48 11.19
N THR A 291 -1.93 -12.83 12.10
CA THR A 291 -3.16 -12.09 11.78
C THR A 291 -2.84 -10.78 11.08
N TYR A 292 -3.59 -10.50 10.01
CA TYR A 292 -3.66 -9.21 9.34
C TYR A 292 -5.07 -8.64 9.52
N ASP A 293 -5.17 -7.62 10.36
CA ASP A 293 -6.39 -6.83 10.59
C ASP A 293 -6.45 -5.76 9.51
N VAL A 294 -7.18 -6.03 8.43
CA VAL A 294 -7.18 -5.19 7.23
C VAL A 294 -8.37 -4.25 7.26
N ILE A 295 -8.10 -2.96 7.09
CA ILE A 295 -9.10 -1.90 6.98
C ILE A 295 -9.16 -1.45 5.52
N LEU A 296 -10.32 -1.64 4.88
CA LEU A 296 -10.62 -1.15 3.54
C LEU A 296 -11.40 0.17 3.66
N LEU A 297 -10.99 1.18 2.90
CA LEU A 297 -11.60 2.51 2.93
C LEU A 297 -11.88 2.98 1.50
N ALA A 298 -13.05 3.56 1.27
CA ALA A 298 -13.37 4.37 0.11
C ALA A 298 -13.64 5.80 0.58
N LEU A 299 -12.83 6.75 0.11
CA LEU A 299 -12.86 8.14 0.51
C LEU A 299 -13.08 8.99 -0.75
N ARG A 300 -13.99 9.95 -0.72
CA ARG A 300 -14.29 10.81 -1.86
C ARG A 300 -13.91 12.26 -1.57
N LYS A 301 -13.29 12.94 -2.53
CA LYS A 301 -13.17 14.38 -2.52
C LYS A 301 -14.50 14.99 -2.97
N PRO A 302 -15.17 15.82 -2.15
CA PRO A 302 -16.42 16.45 -2.54
C PRO A 302 -16.30 17.22 -3.85
N ALA A 303 -17.31 17.11 -4.70
CA ALA A 303 -17.45 18.03 -5.84
C ALA A 303 -17.87 19.42 -5.33
N PRO A 304 -17.50 20.51 -6.02
CA PRO A 304 -18.04 21.83 -5.70
C PRO A 304 -19.57 21.78 -5.75
N SER A 305 -20.22 22.32 -4.72
CA SER A 305 -21.70 22.42 -4.72
C SER A 305 -22.14 23.27 -5.89
N ALA A 306 -23.10 22.80 -6.68
CA ALA A 306 -23.64 23.48 -7.85
C ALA A 306 -24.34 24.83 -7.52
N HIS A 307 -24.36 25.22 -6.24
CA HIS A 307 -25.11 26.41 -5.72
C HIS A 307 -24.21 27.62 -5.40
N ALA A 308 -22.94 27.62 -5.82
CA ALA A 308 -22.05 28.78 -5.61
C ALA A 308 -21.75 29.50 -6.94
N ARG A 309 -22.78 29.84 -7.70
CA ARG A 309 -22.70 30.83 -8.79
C ARG A 309 -23.78 31.92 -8.59
#